data_98c8168f711aa4b79f55c35a57c1874e
#
_entry.id   98c8168f711aa4b79f55c35a57c1874e
#
_cell.length_a   1.000
_cell.length_b   1.000
_cell.length_c   1.000
_cell.angle_alpha   90.00
_cell.angle_beta   90.00
_cell.angle_gamma   90.00
#
_symmetry.space_group_name_H-M   'P 1'
#
loop_
_entity.id
_entity.type
_entity.pdbx_description
1 polymer ?
#
loop_
_entity_poly.entity_id
_entity_poly.type
_entity_poly.pdbx_seq_one_letter_code
_entity_poly.pdbx_strand_id
1 'polypeptide(L)'
;MTPSISIVLGNHPHTELIRSRTELASVGVSFPAISPVHSAFHDMVRRQRYDVCEMALATYLQAREAGKPLLLLPVVMVGGFHHGNIRRAPGGPAWKPQDLVGKRVGVRAYSTTMGMWARSVLDEEYGVGAGDVTWVTTEDPHVAEYAEPGNVVRTTGDLKRELLAGGLRAAVLNGQENPDLEPVVADPVAAALRWYTRHETVPVNHMVVVTGSVLERAPEAVAAVYECLAAGIDQAELPPADGSGGQVPSPVRHGRDAVRTAVELACRAALRQRLISRPVGDVDDLFAL
;
A
#
# COMPACT_ATOMS: atom_id res chain seq x y z
N MET A 1 -30.72 -3.46 -20.15
CA MET A 1 -30.12 -2.47 -19.22
C MET A 1 -28.61 -2.74 -19.20
N THR A 2 -27.80 -1.79 -19.62
CA THR A 2 -26.35 -1.92 -19.53
C THR A 2 -25.98 -2.08 -18.05
N PRO A 3 -25.17 -3.07 -17.65
CA PRO A 3 -24.82 -3.28 -16.24
C PRO A 3 -24.03 -2.07 -15.74
N SER A 4 -24.53 -1.40 -14.71
CA SER A 4 -23.82 -0.31 -14.05
C SER A 4 -22.58 -0.86 -13.32
N ILE A 5 -21.42 -0.19 -13.49
CA ILE A 5 -20.17 -0.52 -12.80
C ILE A 5 -19.90 0.53 -11.72
N SER A 6 -19.66 0.07 -10.49
CA SER A 6 -19.30 0.94 -9.37
C SER A 6 -17.78 1.02 -9.20
N ILE A 7 -17.23 2.25 -9.22
CA ILE A 7 -15.79 2.53 -9.17
C ILE A 7 -15.47 3.41 -7.96
N VAL A 8 -14.58 2.97 -7.07
CA VAL A 8 -14.08 3.74 -5.93
C VAL A 8 -12.59 3.98 -6.08
N LEU A 9 -12.20 5.23 -6.26
CA LEU A 9 -10.81 5.68 -6.40
C LEU A 9 -10.58 6.91 -5.53
N GLY A 10 -9.36 7.08 -5.06
CA GLY A 10 -8.90 8.30 -4.40
C GLY A 10 -8.95 9.51 -5.35
N ASN A 11 -8.89 10.70 -4.77
CA ASN A 11 -8.77 11.94 -5.52
C ASN A 11 -7.29 12.19 -5.83
N HIS A 12 -6.84 11.73 -6.99
CA HIS A 12 -5.49 11.91 -7.49
C HIS A 12 -5.54 12.68 -8.82
N PRO A 13 -4.51 13.46 -9.21
CA PRO A 13 -4.48 14.13 -10.51
C PRO A 13 -4.76 13.18 -11.68
N HIS A 14 -4.20 11.97 -11.64
CA HIS A 14 -4.39 10.94 -12.66
C HIS A 14 -5.76 10.23 -12.62
N THR A 15 -6.64 10.52 -11.63
CA THR A 15 -8.01 9.99 -11.60
C THR A 15 -9.06 11.01 -12.06
N GLU A 16 -8.68 12.22 -12.39
CA GLU A 16 -9.61 13.24 -12.86
C GLU A 16 -10.21 12.88 -14.21
N LEU A 17 -9.36 12.35 -15.11
CA LEU A 17 -9.77 11.98 -16.46
C LEU A 17 -10.88 10.92 -16.46
N ILE A 18 -10.75 9.86 -15.67
CA ILE A 18 -11.75 8.79 -15.60
C ILE A 18 -13.11 9.30 -15.13
N ARG A 19 -13.13 10.32 -14.27
CA ARG A 19 -14.36 10.92 -13.75
C ARG A 19 -15.09 11.82 -14.77
N SER A 20 -14.35 12.37 -15.73
CA SER A 20 -14.86 13.31 -16.75
C SER A 20 -15.17 12.66 -18.09
N ARG A 21 -14.72 11.39 -18.34
CA ARG A 21 -14.87 10.75 -19.65
C ARG A 21 -16.30 10.29 -19.93
N THR A 22 -16.82 10.82 -21.04
CA THR A 22 -18.15 10.47 -21.57
C THR A 22 -18.22 9.05 -22.13
N GLU A 23 -17.08 8.44 -22.51
CA GLU A 23 -17.01 7.06 -23.02
C GLU A 23 -17.45 6.03 -21.97
N LEU A 24 -17.18 6.30 -20.68
CA LEU A 24 -17.68 5.47 -19.59
C LEU A 24 -19.18 5.68 -19.29
N ALA A 25 -19.76 6.80 -19.72
CA ALA A 25 -21.19 7.06 -19.54
C ALA A 25 -22.04 6.05 -20.35
N SER A 26 -21.56 5.58 -21.51
CA SER A 26 -22.24 4.54 -22.30
C SER A 26 -22.28 3.18 -21.61
N VAL A 27 -21.36 2.95 -20.66
CA VAL A 27 -21.23 1.70 -19.88
C VAL A 27 -22.02 1.76 -18.56
N GLY A 28 -22.57 2.93 -18.19
CA GLY A 28 -23.31 3.10 -16.93
C GLY A 28 -22.41 3.00 -15.70
N VAL A 29 -21.38 3.87 -15.60
CA VAL A 29 -20.45 3.91 -14.48
C VAL A 29 -20.99 4.81 -13.36
N SER A 30 -20.81 4.38 -12.10
CA SER A 30 -21.08 5.17 -10.90
C SER A 30 -19.80 5.34 -10.06
N PHE A 31 -19.62 6.52 -9.46
CA PHE A 31 -18.49 6.82 -8.56
C PHE A 31 -19.03 7.12 -7.16
N PRO A 32 -19.14 6.12 -6.27
CA PRO A 32 -19.52 6.37 -4.89
C PRO A 32 -18.57 7.36 -4.20
N ALA A 33 -19.12 8.37 -3.53
CA ALA A 33 -18.35 9.39 -2.83
C ALA A 33 -17.83 8.84 -1.49
N ILE A 34 -16.65 8.22 -1.52
CA ILE A 34 -15.99 7.66 -0.35
C ILE A 34 -14.65 8.39 -0.14
N SER A 35 -14.52 9.04 1.01
CA SER A 35 -13.30 9.71 1.41
C SER A 35 -13.08 9.55 2.92
N PRO A 36 -11.89 9.18 3.36
CA PRO A 36 -10.74 8.77 2.56
C PRO A 36 -10.98 7.41 1.87
N VAL A 37 -10.26 7.15 0.77
CA VAL A 37 -10.47 5.94 -0.07
C VAL A 37 -10.29 4.63 0.70
N HIS A 38 -9.40 4.59 1.69
CA HIS A 38 -9.17 3.39 2.50
C HIS A 38 -10.40 2.94 3.31
N SER A 39 -11.38 3.81 3.53
CA SER A 39 -12.65 3.44 4.16
C SER A 39 -13.46 2.43 3.33
N ALA A 40 -13.18 2.33 2.01
CA ALA A 40 -13.80 1.34 1.13
C ALA A 40 -13.18 -0.06 1.23
N PHE A 41 -11.94 -0.18 1.72
CA PHE A 41 -11.18 -1.44 1.63
C PHE A 41 -11.84 -2.59 2.36
N HIS A 42 -12.35 -2.35 3.56
CA HIS A 42 -13.06 -3.34 4.35
C HIS A 42 -14.31 -3.91 3.62
N ASP A 43 -15.15 -3.02 3.08
CA ASP A 43 -16.36 -3.43 2.35
C ASP A 43 -16.01 -4.13 1.03
N MET A 44 -14.94 -3.68 0.34
CA MET A 44 -14.47 -4.33 -0.88
C MET A 44 -13.97 -5.76 -0.60
N VAL A 45 -13.13 -5.95 0.42
CA VAL A 45 -12.56 -7.27 0.74
C VAL A 45 -13.62 -8.23 1.29
N ARG A 46 -14.47 -7.76 2.20
CA ARG A 46 -15.42 -8.64 2.91
C ARG A 46 -16.71 -8.91 2.13
N ARG A 47 -17.13 -7.97 1.28
CA ARG A 47 -18.45 -7.99 0.64
C ARG A 47 -18.40 -7.85 -0.88
N GLN A 48 -17.23 -7.54 -1.48
CA GLN A 48 -17.07 -7.16 -2.89
C GLN A 48 -18.11 -6.10 -3.30
N ARG A 49 -18.29 -5.09 -2.43
CA ARG A 49 -19.37 -4.09 -2.55
C ARG A 49 -19.24 -3.23 -3.81
N TYR A 50 -18.04 -3.10 -4.34
CA TYR A 50 -17.72 -2.32 -5.52
C TYR A 50 -17.15 -3.22 -6.59
N ASP A 51 -17.32 -2.84 -7.86
CA ASP A 51 -16.79 -3.60 -8.99
C ASP A 51 -15.30 -3.33 -9.21
N VAL A 52 -14.92 -2.07 -9.06
CA VAL A 52 -13.55 -1.58 -9.20
C VAL A 52 -13.22 -0.73 -7.97
N CYS A 53 -12.07 -0.96 -7.35
CA CYS A 53 -11.67 -0.23 -6.16
C CYS A 53 -10.16 -0.03 -6.11
N GLU A 54 -9.71 1.20 -5.78
CA GLU A 54 -8.34 1.39 -5.29
C GLU A 54 -8.16 0.60 -4.00
N MET A 55 -7.03 -0.08 -3.84
CA MET A 55 -6.77 -0.91 -2.67
C MET A 55 -5.29 -0.95 -2.30
N ALA A 56 -5.02 -1.02 -1.00
CA ALA A 56 -3.69 -1.27 -0.46
C ALA A 56 -3.19 -2.65 -0.90
N LEU A 57 -1.96 -2.73 -1.44
CA LEU A 57 -1.42 -3.96 -2.02
C LEU A 57 -1.31 -5.10 -1.01
N ALA A 58 -0.90 -4.82 0.24
CA ALA A 58 -0.86 -5.85 1.29
C ALA A 58 -2.26 -6.41 1.60
N THR A 59 -3.29 -5.56 1.64
CA THR A 59 -4.69 -6.00 1.81
C THR A 59 -5.14 -6.89 0.65
N TYR A 60 -4.77 -6.54 -0.59
CA TYR A 60 -5.09 -7.36 -1.76
C TYR A 60 -4.42 -8.75 -1.67
N LEU A 61 -3.13 -8.82 -1.33
CA LEU A 61 -2.43 -10.11 -1.23
C LEU A 61 -3.06 -11.02 -0.18
N GLN A 62 -3.46 -10.48 0.97
CA GLN A 62 -4.20 -11.23 2.00
C GLN A 62 -5.58 -11.66 1.50
N ALA A 63 -6.30 -10.79 0.80
CA ALA A 63 -7.60 -11.11 0.23
C ALA A 63 -7.51 -12.26 -0.80
N ARG A 64 -6.49 -12.25 -1.65
CA ARG A 64 -6.21 -13.35 -2.61
C ARG A 64 -5.93 -14.67 -1.89
N GLU A 65 -5.08 -14.66 -0.86
CA GLU A 65 -4.82 -15.87 -0.07
C GLU A 65 -6.07 -16.41 0.61
N ALA A 66 -6.95 -15.52 1.08
CA ALA A 66 -8.26 -15.85 1.65
C ALA A 66 -9.30 -16.28 0.59
N GLY A 67 -8.90 -16.42 -0.68
CA GLY A 67 -9.78 -16.88 -1.76
C GLY A 67 -10.80 -15.84 -2.23
N LYS A 68 -10.60 -14.55 -1.92
CA LYS A 68 -11.50 -13.50 -2.43
C LYS A 68 -11.31 -13.37 -3.95
N PRO A 69 -12.41 -13.29 -4.73
CA PRO A 69 -12.37 -13.23 -6.20
C PRO A 69 -12.01 -11.81 -6.67
N LEU A 70 -10.80 -11.36 -6.32
CA LEU A 70 -10.25 -10.06 -6.68
C LEU A 70 -9.00 -10.25 -7.56
N LEU A 71 -8.85 -9.41 -8.59
CA LEU A 71 -7.70 -9.36 -9.47
C LEU A 71 -7.20 -7.92 -9.58
N LEU A 72 -5.89 -7.73 -9.81
CA LEU A 72 -5.29 -6.42 -10.03
C LEU A 72 -5.52 -5.95 -11.47
N LEU A 73 -5.85 -4.69 -11.64
CA LEU A 73 -5.43 -3.99 -12.86
C LEU A 73 -3.97 -3.57 -12.70
N PRO A 74 -3.15 -3.65 -13.76
CA PRO A 74 -1.74 -3.27 -13.68
C PRO A 74 -1.57 -1.75 -13.67
N VAL A 75 -2.11 -1.10 -12.63
CA VAL A 75 -2.11 0.36 -12.42
C VAL A 75 -1.71 0.66 -10.99
N VAL A 76 -0.63 1.41 -10.83
CA VAL A 76 -0.18 1.93 -9.53
C VAL A 76 -0.84 3.28 -9.28
N MET A 77 -1.57 3.37 -8.18
CA MET A 77 -2.27 4.59 -7.76
C MET A 77 -1.43 5.43 -6.79
N VAL A 78 -0.75 4.77 -5.85
CA VAL A 78 0.06 5.40 -4.81
C VAL A 78 1.30 4.54 -4.55
N GLY A 79 2.44 5.18 -4.38
CA GLY A 79 3.68 4.52 -3.98
C GLY A 79 4.70 5.54 -3.48
N GLY A 80 5.82 5.05 -2.96
CA GLY A 80 6.92 5.88 -2.45
C GLY A 80 7.82 5.11 -1.51
N PHE A 81 8.88 5.76 -1.06
CA PHE A 81 9.85 5.16 -0.14
C PHE A 81 9.44 5.37 1.32
N HIS A 82 9.67 4.37 2.15
CA HIS A 82 9.20 4.35 3.53
C HIS A 82 10.31 4.50 4.59
N HIS A 83 11.53 4.76 4.18
CA HIS A 83 12.67 4.99 5.08
C HIS A 83 12.42 6.14 6.07
N GLY A 84 11.79 7.22 5.60
CA GLY A 84 11.42 8.38 6.40
C GLY A 84 10.18 8.19 7.27
N ASN A 85 9.44 7.09 7.10
CA ASN A 85 8.18 6.85 7.82
C ASN A 85 8.38 6.06 9.14
N ILE A 86 9.58 5.56 9.41
CA ILE A 86 9.94 4.96 10.71
C ILE A 86 10.37 6.12 11.60
N ARG A 87 9.49 6.55 12.50
CA ARG A 87 9.62 7.78 13.27
C ARG A 87 9.94 7.52 14.74
N ARG A 88 10.69 8.44 15.37
CA ARG A 88 11.01 8.46 16.78
C ARG A 88 10.67 9.81 17.42
N ALA A 89 10.56 9.84 18.72
CA ALA A 89 10.44 11.09 19.46
C ALA A 89 11.71 11.94 19.29
N PRO A 90 11.58 13.28 19.19
CA PRO A 90 12.72 14.17 19.05
C PRO A 90 13.54 14.30 20.35
N GLY A 91 14.78 14.80 20.22
CA GLY A 91 15.60 15.24 21.36
C GLY A 91 16.23 14.12 22.20
N GLY A 92 16.04 12.85 21.85
CA GLY A 92 16.71 11.73 22.50
C GLY A 92 18.13 11.47 21.96
N PRO A 93 18.94 10.65 22.67
CA PRO A 93 20.26 10.25 22.15
C PRO A 93 20.10 9.57 20.78
N ALA A 94 21.10 9.76 19.91
CA ALA A 94 21.13 9.06 18.63
C ALA A 94 21.19 7.55 18.86
N TRP A 95 20.35 6.80 18.13
CA TRP A 95 20.34 5.36 18.13
C TRP A 95 20.09 4.84 16.70
N LYS A 96 20.43 3.58 16.47
CA LYS A 96 20.40 2.95 15.17
C LYS A 96 19.14 2.10 15.00
N PRO A 97 18.69 1.82 13.76
CA PRO A 97 17.57 0.92 13.54
C PRO A 97 17.69 -0.43 14.24
N GLN A 98 18.92 -0.97 14.40
CA GLN A 98 19.20 -2.21 15.12
C GLN A 98 18.79 -2.16 16.63
N ASP A 99 18.73 -0.97 17.22
CA ASP A 99 18.30 -0.79 18.61
C ASP A 99 16.77 -1.01 18.81
N LEU A 100 16.06 -1.30 17.72
CA LEU A 100 14.65 -1.70 17.75
C LEU A 100 14.43 -3.16 18.15
N VAL A 101 15.47 -4.00 18.09
CA VAL A 101 15.38 -5.42 18.53
C VAL A 101 14.89 -5.49 19.98
N GLY A 102 13.82 -6.26 20.21
CA GLY A 102 13.15 -6.41 21.49
C GLY A 102 12.34 -5.19 21.95
N LYS A 103 12.14 -4.18 21.11
CA LYS A 103 11.40 -2.96 21.46
C LYS A 103 9.97 -2.98 20.91
N ARG A 104 9.16 -2.06 21.43
CA ARG A 104 7.78 -1.82 20.98
C ARG A 104 7.80 -0.77 19.87
N VAL A 105 7.21 -1.11 18.72
CA VAL A 105 7.09 -0.21 17.57
C VAL A 105 5.62 -0.11 17.16
N GLY A 106 5.12 1.11 17.07
CA GLY A 106 3.73 1.38 16.69
C GLY A 106 3.51 1.30 15.17
N VAL A 107 2.39 0.76 14.76
CA VAL A 107 1.88 0.83 13.39
C VAL A 107 0.35 0.75 13.42
N ARG A 108 -0.35 1.49 12.57
CA ARG A 108 -1.82 1.58 12.58
C ARG A 108 -2.50 0.19 12.57
N ALA A 109 -2.14 -0.64 11.60
CA ALA A 109 -2.45 -2.08 11.59
C ALA A 109 -1.22 -2.83 11.05
N TYR A 110 -0.98 -4.05 11.53
CA TYR A 110 0.15 -4.86 11.05
C TYR A 110 0.09 -5.11 9.56
N SER A 111 -1.10 -5.24 9.00
CA SER A 111 -1.37 -5.49 7.58
C SER A 111 -1.31 -4.25 6.67
N THR A 112 -0.95 -3.07 7.16
CA THR A 112 -0.79 -1.89 6.28
C THR A 112 0.39 -2.06 5.33
N THR A 113 0.22 -1.61 4.07
CA THR A 113 1.30 -1.68 3.07
C THR A 113 2.49 -0.80 3.47
N MET A 114 2.24 0.39 4.06
CA MET A 114 3.30 1.23 4.64
C MET A 114 4.09 0.46 5.72
N GLY A 115 3.40 -0.24 6.63
CA GLY A 115 4.03 -1.09 7.65
C GLY A 115 4.83 -2.24 7.05
N MET A 116 4.31 -2.88 6.01
CA MET A 116 5.02 -3.93 5.27
C MET A 116 6.34 -3.40 4.69
N TRP A 117 6.33 -2.27 4.01
CA TRP A 117 7.54 -1.70 3.45
C TRP A 117 8.52 -1.18 4.50
N ALA A 118 8.03 -0.57 5.60
CA ALA A 118 8.89 -0.17 6.71
C ALA A 118 9.61 -1.38 7.34
N ARG A 119 8.92 -2.52 7.52
CA ARG A 119 9.53 -3.76 7.98
C ARG A 119 10.53 -4.33 6.97
N SER A 120 10.25 -4.22 5.66
CA SER A 120 11.21 -4.63 4.62
C SER A 120 12.49 -3.80 4.68
N VAL A 121 12.39 -2.49 4.87
CA VAL A 121 13.55 -1.61 5.06
C VAL A 121 14.35 -2.04 6.30
N LEU A 122 13.69 -2.28 7.43
CA LEU A 122 14.34 -2.71 8.66
C LEU A 122 15.05 -4.07 8.50
N ASP A 123 14.44 -5.02 7.84
CA ASP A 123 14.99 -6.37 7.60
C ASP A 123 16.15 -6.32 6.61
N GLU A 124 15.95 -5.74 5.43
CA GLU A 124 16.90 -5.82 4.33
C GLU A 124 18.14 -4.93 4.52
N GLU A 125 17.98 -3.77 5.15
CA GLU A 125 19.08 -2.80 5.28
C GLU A 125 19.73 -2.80 6.67
N TYR A 126 18.99 -3.25 7.70
CA TYR A 126 19.46 -3.14 9.08
C TYR A 126 19.46 -4.47 9.84
N GLY A 127 19.00 -5.56 9.22
CA GLY A 127 18.95 -6.88 9.84
C GLY A 127 17.96 -6.98 11.01
N VAL A 128 16.94 -6.13 11.04
CA VAL A 128 15.87 -6.15 12.07
C VAL A 128 14.64 -6.81 11.47
N GLY A 129 14.50 -8.10 11.71
CA GLY A 129 13.37 -8.88 11.21
C GLY A 129 12.04 -8.50 11.85
N ALA A 130 10.95 -8.79 11.14
CA ALA A 130 9.59 -8.51 11.64
C ALA A 130 9.29 -9.23 12.98
N GLY A 131 9.95 -10.38 13.25
CA GLY A 131 9.83 -11.14 14.49
C GLY A 131 10.64 -10.57 15.67
N ASP A 132 11.60 -9.70 15.42
CA ASP A 132 12.52 -9.17 16.45
C ASP A 132 11.93 -7.99 17.23
N VAL A 133 10.75 -7.53 16.86
CA VAL A 133 10.08 -6.33 17.37
C VAL A 133 8.68 -6.70 17.86
N THR A 134 8.22 -6.07 18.95
CA THR A 134 6.80 -6.13 19.33
C THR A 134 6.03 -5.03 18.60
N TRP A 135 5.15 -5.41 17.69
CA TRP A 135 4.33 -4.47 16.94
C TRP A 135 3.08 -4.08 17.71
N VAL A 136 2.91 -2.78 17.95
CA VAL A 136 1.75 -2.23 18.66
C VAL A 136 0.80 -1.60 17.65
N THR A 137 -0.43 -2.11 17.60
CA THR A 137 -1.41 -1.72 16.59
C THR A 137 -2.68 -1.15 17.20
N THR A 138 -3.38 -0.28 16.46
CA THR A 138 -4.63 0.39 16.89
C THR A 138 -5.85 -0.11 16.13
N GLU A 139 -5.67 -0.73 14.97
CA GLU A 139 -6.74 -1.18 14.09
C GLU A 139 -6.62 -2.68 13.77
N ASP A 140 -7.76 -3.29 13.54
CA ASP A 140 -7.84 -4.67 13.06
C ASP A 140 -7.48 -4.77 11.56
N PRO A 141 -7.05 -5.97 11.09
CA PRO A 141 -6.84 -6.20 9.68
C PRO A 141 -8.14 -6.09 8.88
N HIS A 142 -8.02 -5.64 7.62
CA HIS A 142 -9.17 -5.56 6.71
C HIS A 142 -9.74 -6.95 6.37
N VAL A 143 -8.86 -7.95 6.21
CA VAL A 143 -9.22 -9.34 5.90
C VAL A 143 -9.50 -10.08 7.20
N ALA A 144 -10.74 -10.56 7.36
CA ALA A 144 -11.18 -11.20 8.61
C ALA A 144 -10.50 -12.55 8.87
N GLU A 145 -10.10 -13.23 7.81
CA GLU A 145 -9.44 -14.54 7.85
C GLU A 145 -7.94 -14.46 8.22
N TYR A 146 -7.38 -13.26 8.19
CA TYR A 146 -5.96 -13.07 8.51
C TYR A 146 -5.71 -13.13 10.02
N ALA A 147 -4.79 -13.99 10.43
CA ALA A 147 -4.31 -14.08 11.81
C ALA A 147 -2.97 -13.35 11.96
N GLU A 148 -2.93 -12.36 12.82
CA GLU A 148 -1.71 -11.60 13.11
C GLU A 148 -0.65 -12.48 13.81
N PRO A 149 0.66 -12.24 13.56
CA PRO A 149 1.74 -12.91 14.27
C PRO A 149 1.67 -12.68 15.79
N GLY A 150 2.21 -13.62 16.59
CA GLY A 150 2.14 -13.57 18.05
C GLY A 150 2.90 -12.40 18.71
N ASN A 151 3.73 -11.67 17.97
CA ASN A 151 4.42 -10.47 18.42
C ASN A 151 3.65 -9.17 18.08
N VAL A 152 2.39 -9.26 17.66
CA VAL A 152 1.48 -8.13 17.47
C VAL A 152 0.60 -7.98 18.72
N VAL A 153 0.53 -6.78 19.27
CA VAL A 153 -0.29 -6.45 20.43
C VAL A 153 -1.17 -5.25 20.15
N ARG A 154 -2.39 -5.26 20.67
CA ARG A 154 -3.36 -4.19 20.44
C ARG A 154 -3.25 -3.11 21.51
N THR A 155 -3.42 -1.84 21.11
CA THR A 155 -3.64 -0.69 22.01
C THR A 155 -4.86 0.10 21.55
N THR A 156 -5.48 0.82 22.48
CA THR A 156 -6.54 1.80 22.17
C THR A 156 -6.02 3.23 22.18
N GLY A 157 -4.72 3.41 22.43
CA GLY A 157 -4.06 4.71 22.50
C GLY A 157 -3.72 5.27 21.12
N ASP A 158 -3.43 6.57 21.09
CA ASP A 158 -2.86 7.22 19.90
C ASP A 158 -1.35 6.94 19.79
N LEU A 159 -0.90 6.41 18.67
CA LEU A 159 0.49 5.97 18.48
C LEU A 159 1.51 7.11 18.64
N LYS A 160 1.19 8.31 18.13
CA LYS A 160 2.10 9.46 18.27
C LYS A 160 2.22 9.88 19.71
N ARG A 161 1.12 9.93 20.44
CA ARG A 161 1.12 10.26 21.88
C ARG A 161 1.85 9.20 22.70
N GLU A 162 1.65 7.91 22.41
CA GLU A 162 2.39 6.82 23.06
C GLU A 162 3.90 6.89 22.77
N LEU A 163 4.28 7.25 21.53
CA LEU A 163 5.67 7.46 21.13
C LEU A 163 6.31 8.61 21.92
N LEU A 164 5.64 9.76 22.00
CA LEU A 164 6.14 10.94 22.72
C LEU A 164 6.20 10.72 24.23
N ALA A 165 5.33 9.88 24.78
CA ALA A 165 5.34 9.48 26.21
C ALA A 165 6.38 8.39 26.52
N GLY A 166 7.11 7.86 25.52
CA GLY A 166 8.12 6.81 25.72
C GLY A 166 7.56 5.39 25.84
N GLY A 167 6.27 5.17 25.62
CA GLY A 167 5.63 3.85 25.58
C GLY A 167 5.99 3.03 24.34
N LEU A 168 6.41 3.71 23.27
CA LEU A 168 6.92 3.13 22.03
C LEU A 168 8.35 3.62 21.79
N ARG A 169 9.21 2.77 21.23
CA ARG A 169 10.57 3.16 20.81
C ARG A 169 10.56 3.88 19.48
N ALA A 170 9.69 3.46 18.58
CA ALA A 170 9.43 4.05 17.27
C ALA A 170 7.98 3.83 16.86
N ALA A 171 7.54 4.51 15.79
CA ALA A 171 6.26 4.25 15.16
C ALA A 171 6.37 4.43 13.63
N VAL A 172 5.62 3.63 12.89
CA VAL A 172 5.47 3.79 11.44
C VAL A 172 4.35 4.78 11.19
N LEU A 173 4.73 6.01 10.91
CA LEU A 173 3.84 7.16 10.69
C LEU A 173 4.27 7.91 9.43
N ASN A 174 3.31 8.50 8.72
CA ASN A 174 3.62 9.34 7.56
C ASN A 174 4.51 10.52 8.01
N GLY A 175 5.71 10.61 7.44
CA GLY A 175 6.69 11.62 7.81
C GLY A 175 6.26 13.05 7.49
N GLN A 176 5.54 13.25 6.39
CA GLN A 176 5.03 14.57 5.99
C GLN A 176 3.93 15.07 6.94
N GLU A 177 3.09 14.17 7.45
CA GLU A 177 2.04 14.49 8.42
C GLU A 177 2.57 14.65 9.85
N ASN A 178 3.80 14.20 10.12
CA ASN A 178 4.44 14.25 11.42
C ASN A 178 5.85 14.86 11.36
N PRO A 179 5.98 16.13 10.91
CA PRO A 179 7.28 16.77 10.73
C PRO A 179 8.03 17.03 12.06
N ASP A 180 7.32 17.03 13.17
CA ASP A 180 7.85 17.20 14.53
C ASP A 180 8.54 15.94 15.08
N LEU A 181 8.38 14.80 14.42
CA LEU A 181 9.07 13.56 14.75
C LEU A 181 10.34 13.39 13.91
N GLU A 182 11.34 12.74 14.48
CA GLU A 182 12.60 12.46 13.77
C GLU A 182 12.56 11.09 13.08
N PRO A 183 13.19 10.92 11.89
CA PRO A 183 13.33 9.60 11.29
C PRO A 183 14.31 8.74 12.10
N VAL A 184 14.04 7.44 12.16
CA VAL A 184 14.96 6.44 12.74
C VAL A 184 16.15 6.20 11.81
N VAL A 185 15.91 6.20 10.51
CA VAL A 185 16.95 6.15 9.48
C VAL A 185 17.59 7.53 9.38
N ALA A 186 18.89 7.64 9.62
CA ALA A 186 19.59 8.93 9.76
C ALA A 186 19.51 9.81 8.49
N ASP A 187 19.62 9.19 7.32
CA ASP A 187 19.43 9.84 6.02
C ASP A 187 18.47 9.02 5.18
N PRO A 188 17.15 9.26 5.35
CA PRO A 188 16.14 8.46 4.66
C PRO A 188 16.14 8.66 3.15
N VAL A 189 16.53 9.83 2.65
CA VAL A 189 16.62 10.11 1.21
C VAL A 189 17.75 9.32 0.58
N ALA A 190 18.95 9.38 1.14
CA ALA A 190 20.07 8.59 0.62
C ALA A 190 19.81 7.08 0.73
N ALA A 191 19.14 6.62 1.79
CA ALA A 191 18.74 5.22 1.93
C ALA A 191 17.73 4.82 0.84
N ALA A 192 16.72 5.65 0.58
CA ALA A 192 15.75 5.43 -0.49
C ALA A 192 16.40 5.35 -1.87
N LEU A 193 17.39 6.21 -2.16
CA LEU A 193 18.13 6.18 -3.41
C LEU A 193 18.98 4.90 -3.56
N ARG A 194 19.62 4.44 -2.48
CA ARG A 194 20.34 3.14 -2.49
C ARG A 194 19.38 1.98 -2.72
N TRP A 195 18.20 2.01 -2.10
CA TRP A 195 17.16 1.01 -2.32
C TRP A 195 16.70 1.00 -3.78
N TYR A 196 16.46 2.19 -4.36
CA TYR A 196 16.10 2.33 -5.78
C TYR A 196 17.18 1.79 -6.72
N THR A 197 18.45 2.12 -6.46
CA THR A 197 19.57 1.59 -7.26
C THR A 197 19.65 0.06 -7.22
N ARG A 198 19.30 -0.55 -6.08
CA ARG A 198 19.33 -2.01 -5.91
C ARG A 198 18.17 -2.72 -6.60
N HIS A 199 16.98 -2.16 -6.53
CA HIS A 199 15.76 -2.82 -6.94
C HIS A 199 15.18 -2.30 -8.27
N GLU A 200 15.68 -1.20 -8.78
CA GLU A 200 15.26 -0.52 -10.02
C GLU A 200 13.75 -0.26 -10.10
N THR A 201 13.11 -0.10 -8.94
CA THR A 201 11.67 0.17 -8.84
C THR A 201 11.37 0.99 -7.58
N VAL A 202 10.14 1.50 -7.49
CA VAL A 202 9.63 2.21 -6.31
C VAL A 202 8.58 1.34 -5.61
N PRO A 203 8.59 1.27 -4.27
CA PRO A 203 7.58 0.55 -3.51
C PRO A 203 6.16 1.01 -3.85
N VAL A 204 5.25 0.05 -4.07
CA VAL A 204 3.85 0.28 -4.41
C VAL A 204 2.99 0.16 -3.15
N ASN A 205 2.16 1.18 -2.89
CA ASN A 205 1.23 1.15 -1.78
C ASN A 205 -0.17 0.75 -2.21
N HIS A 206 -0.73 1.42 -3.22
CA HIS A 206 -2.07 1.15 -3.72
C HIS A 206 -2.04 0.83 -5.21
N MET A 207 -2.86 -0.13 -5.57
CA MET A 207 -3.21 -0.48 -6.95
C MET A 207 -4.72 -0.51 -7.11
N VAL A 208 -5.20 -0.77 -8.32
CA VAL A 208 -6.62 -0.94 -8.59
C VAL A 208 -6.95 -2.43 -8.59
N VAL A 209 -8.02 -2.83 -7.89
CA VAL A 209 -8.58 -4.18 -7.92
C VAL A 209 -9.93 -4.19 -8.61
N VAL A 210 -10.25 -5.32 -9.25
CA VAL A 210 -11.54 -5.61 -9.87
C VAL A 210 -12.09 -6.92 -9.30
N THR A 211 -13.42 -7.04 -9.22
CA THR A 211 -14.05 -8.30 -8.83
C THR A 211 -14.08 -9.28 -10.00
N GLY A 212 -14.00 -10.59 -9.72
CA GLY A 212 -14.20 -11.63 -10.73
C GLY A 212 -15.55 -11.51 -11.43
N SER A 213 -16.60 -11.16 -10.69
CA SER A 213 -17.95 -11.00 -11.23
C SER A 213 -18.07 -9.88 -12.28
N VAL A 214 -17.36 -8.75 -12.12
CA VAL A 214 -17.37 -7.70 -13.14
C VAL A 214 -16.57 -8.10 -14.39
N LEU A 215 -15.49 -8.86 -14.20
CA LEU A 215 -14.72 -9.41 -15.34
C LEU A 215 -15.54 -10.39 -16.19
N GLU A 216 -16.39 -11.20 -15.55
CA GLU A 216 -17.27 -12.14 -16.26
C GLU A 216 -18.42 -11.43 -16.97
N ARG A 217 -19.09 -10.45 -16.33
CA ARG A 217 -20.29 -9.81 -16.88
C ARG A 217 -20.03 -8.62 -17.80
N ALA A 218 -18.88 -7.95 -17.69
CA ALA A 218 -18.58 -6.72 -18.40
C ALA A 218 -17.07 -6.54 -18.65
N PRO A 219 -16.38 -7.50 -19.31
CA PRO A 219 -14.92 -7.44 -19.53
C PRO A 219 -14.50 -6.20 -20.34
N GLU A 220 -15.29 -5.82 -21.34
CA GLU A 220 -15.02 -4.63 -22.16
C GLU A 220 -15.07 -3.33 -21.34
N ALA A 221 -15.95 -3.27 -20.36
CA ALA A 221 -16.03 -2.12 -19.48
C ALA A 221 -14.83 -2.05 -18.52
N VAL A 222 -14.33 -3.19 -18.03
CA VAL A 222 -13.09 -3.24 -17.23
C VAL A 222 -11.90 -2.81 -18.09
N ALA A 223 -11.82 -3.24 -19.34
CA ALA A 223 -10.79 -2.78 -20.28
C ALA A 223 -10.87 -1.26 -20.49
N ALA A 224 -12.07 -0.72 -20.71
CA ALA A 224 -12.27 0.73 -20.87
C ALA A 224 -11.86 1.52 -19.59
N VAL A 225 -12.13 0.98 -18.41
CA VAL A 225 -11.66 1.56 -17.13
C VAL A 225 -10.14 1.59 -17.08
N TYR A 226 -9.48 0.49 -17.44
CA TYR A 226 -8.02 0.41 -17.50
C TYR A 226 -7.44 1.45 -18.46
N GLU A 227 -7.96 1.53 -19.69
CA GLU A 227 -7.51 2.49 -20.72
C GLU A 227 -7.69 3.95 -20.24
N CYS A 228 -8.80 4.25 -19.58
CA CYS A 228 -9.02 5.58 -19.02
C CYS A 228 -8.03 5.92 -17.88
N LEU A 229 -7.69 4.96 -17.03
CA LEU A 229 -6.69 5.14 -15.99
C LEU A 229 -5.29 5.31 -16.58
N ALA A 230 -4.92 4.48 -17.56
CA ALA A 230 -3.66 4.58 -18.27
C ALA A 230 -3.50 5.96 -18.93
N ALA A 231 -4.51 6.39 -19.69
CA ALA A 231 -4.52 7.72 -20.31
C ALA A 231 -4.46 8.86 -19.29
N GLY A 232 -5.09 8.70 -18.13
CA GLY A 232 -5.02 9.68 -17.03
C GLY A 232 -3.61 9.79 -16.45
N ILE A 233 -2.91 8.66 -16.33
CA ILE A 233 -1.51 8.62 -15.88
C ILE A 233 -0.58 9.27 -16.90
N ASP A 234 -0.77 8.96 -18.18
CA ASP A 234 0.07 9.50 -19.27
C ASP A 234 -0.08 11.01 -19.47
N GLN A 235 -1.23 11.56 -19.09
CA GLN A 235 -1.54 12.98 -19.25
C GLN A 235 -1.27 13.82 -18.01
N ALA A 236 -1.16 13.19 -16.82
CA ALA A 236 -1.00 13.90 -15.56
C ALA A 236 0.45 14.35 -15.33
N GLU A 237 0.62 15.54 -14.77
CA GLU A 237 1.88 15.93 -14.16
C GLU A 237 2.04 15.17 -12.84
N LEU A 238 2.86 14.14 -12.84
CA LEU A 238 3.05 13.26 -11.70
C LEU A 238 4.23 13.73 -10.83
N PRO A 239 4.05 13.88 -9.53
CA PRO A 239 5.14 14.23 -8.64
C PRO A 239 6.18 13.11 -8.57
N PRO A 240 7.45 13.43 -8.28
CA PRO A 240 8.47 12.42 -7.97
C PRO A 240 8.04 11.48 -6.85
N ALA A 241 8.69 10.33 -6.77
CA ALA A 241 8.43 9.36 -5.71
C ALA A 241 8.65 9.97 -4.32
N ASP A 242 7.66 9.83 -3.45
CA ASP A 242 7.76 10.29 -2.08
C ASP A 242 8.95 9.65 -1.35
N GLY A 243 9.65 10.43 -0.53
CA GLY A 243 10.86 10.00 0.18
C GLY A 243 12.14 9.96 -0.65
N SER A 244 12.11 10.34 -1.95
CA SER A 244 13.29 10.34 -2.83
C SER A 244 14.03 11.68 -2.89
N GLY A 245 13.53 12.71 -2.20
CA GLY A 245 14.04 14.08 -2.35
C GLY A 245 13.91 14.65 -3.77
N GLY A 246 12.92 14.17 -4.53
CA GLY A 246 12.69 14.61 -5.91
C GLY A 246 13.58 13.95 -6.97
N GLN A 247 14.41 12.97 -6.60
CA GLN A 247 15.42 12.38 -7.49
C GLN A 247 14.95 11.13 -8.24
N VAL A 248 13.81 10.55 -7.87
CA VAL A 248 13.25 9.35 -8.51
C VAL A 248 11.90 9.70 -9.15
N PRO A 249 11.62 9.25 -10.39
CA PRO A 249 10.35 9.47 -11.04
C PRO A 249 9.16 8.97 -10.20
N SER A 250 7.96 9.45 -10.54
CA SER A 250 6.72 9.02 -9.90
C SER A 250 6.58 7.50 -9.87
N PRO A 251 6.09 6.92 -8.77
CA PRO A 251 5.73 5.50 -8.72
C PRO A 251 4.46 5.19 -9.51
N VAL A 252 3.65 6.20 -9.79
CA VAL A 252 2.38 6.08 -10.54
C VAL A 252 2.70 5.72 -11.98
N ARG A 253 2.25 4.55 -12.39
CA ARG A 253 2.52 3.95 -13.70
C ARG A 253 1.51 2.86 -14.01
N HIS A 254 1.48 2.42 -15.25
CA HIS A 254 0.61 1.34 -15.70
C HIS A 254 1.34 0.35 -16.62
N GLY A 255 0.71 -0.79 -16.85
CA GLY A 255 1.26 -1.89 -17.66
C GLY A 255 1.93 -2.97 -16.82
N ARG A 256 1.71 -4.25 -17.18
CA ARG A 256 2.22 -5.41 -16.43
C ARG A 256 3.73 -5.36 -16.21
N ASP A 257 4.49 -5.14 -17.27
CA ASP A 257 5.97 -5.10 -17.18
C ASP A 257 6.45 -3.98 -16.27
N ALA A 258 5.81 -2.82 -16.30
CA ALA A 258 6.18 -1.67 -15.51
C ALA A 258 5.95 -1.89 -14.00
N VAL A 259 4.98 -2.72 -13.62
CA VAL A 259 4.60 -2.93 -12.21
C VAL A 259 5.15 -4.24 -11.63
N ARG A 260 5.55 -5.20 -12.48
CA ARG A 260 5.96 -6.58 -12.11
C ARG A 260 6.95 -6.62 -10.96
N THR A 261 8.11 -5.99 -11.11
CA THR A 261 9.19 -6.02 -10.11
C THR A 261 8.71 -5.55 -8.73
N ALA A 262 7.92 -4.48 -8.67
CA ALA A 262 7.42 -3.95 -7.40
C ALA A 262 6.41 -4.91 -6.74
N VAL A 263 5.54 -5.56 -7.53
CA VAL A 263 4.57 -6.55 -7.03
C VAL A 263 5.30 -7.81 -6.54
N GLU A 264 6.31 -8.30 -7.26
CA GLU A 264 7.15 -9.42 -6.81
C GLU A 264 7.86 -9.14 -5.48
N LEU A 265 8.43 -7.93 -5.33
CA LEU A 265 9.03 -7.50 -4.07
C LEU A 265 7.99 -7.48 -2.94
N ALA A 266 6.78 -6.97 -3.21
CA ALA A 266 5.69 -6.96 -2.24
C ALA A 266 5.25 -8.37 -1.84
N CYS A 267 5.15 -9.31 -2.79
CA CYS A 267 4.82 -10.71 -2.51
C CYS A 267 5.88 -11.37 -1.61
N ARG A 268 7.17 -11.16 -1.90
CA ARG A 268 8.27 -11.64 -1.06
C ARG A 268 8.24 -11.03 0.35
N ALA A 269 8.00 -9.74 0.44
CA ALA A 269 7.89 -9.03 1.72
C ALA A 269 6.70 -9.55 2.54
N ALA A 270 5.54 -9.71 1.91
CA ALA A 270 4.34 -10.22 2.55
C ALA A 270 4.54 -11.63 3.12
N LEU A 271 5.20 -12.52 2.37
CA LEU A 271 5.51 -13.88 2.82
C LEU A 271 6.47 -13.88 4.01
N ARG A 272 7.60 -13.17 3.91
CA ARG A 272 8.60 -13.08 5.01
C ARG A 272 8.01 -12.54 6.30
N GLN A 273 7.06 -11.62 6.19
CA GLN A 273 6.42 -10.95 7.33
C GLN A 273 5.14 -11.66 7.80
N ARG A 274 4.81 -12.83 7.23
CA ARG A 274 3.60 -13.59 7.55
C ARG A 274 2.30 -12.80 7.33
N LEU A 275 2.30 -11.87 6.37
CA LEU A 275 1.07 -11.25 5.88
C LEU A 275 0.29 -12.21 4.98
N ILE A 276 1.01 -13.11 4.32
CA ILE A 276 0.49 -14.30 3.64
C ILE A 276 1.29 -15.52 4.11
N SER A 277 0.71 -16.69 4.05
CA SER A 277 1.30 -17.97 4.53
C SER A 277 1.91 -18.81 3.41
N ARG A 278 1.52 -18.55 2.16
CA ARG A 278 1.98 -19.29 0.98
C ARG A 278 2.62 -18.34 -0.03
N PRO A 279 3.68 -18.78 -0.73
CA PRO A 279 4.25 -17.98 -1.80
C PRO A 279 3.21 -17.77 -2.91
N VAL A 280 3.20 -16.59 -3.48
CA VAL A 280 2.49 -16.34 -4.74
C VAL A 280 3.26 -17.07 -5.85
N GLY A 281 2.58 -17.81 -6.69
CA GLY A 281 3.18 -18.50 -7.84
C GLY A 281 3.67 -17.51 -8.90
N ASP A 282 3.11 -17.55 -10.09
CA ASP A 282 3.38 -16.50 -11.08
C ASP A 282 2.64 -15.21 -10.69
N VAL A 283 3.38 -14.10 -10.65
CA VAL A 283 2.79 -12.78 -10.35
C VAL A 283 1.80 -12.37 -11.44
N ASP A 284 1.94 -12.88 -12.66
CA ASP A 284 0.98 -12.63 -13.73
C ASP A 284 -0.43 -13.15 -13.43
N ASP A 285 -0.56 -14.20 -12.62
CA ASP A 285 -1.85 -14.72 -12.17
C ASP A 285 -2.61 -13.76 -11.22
N LEU A 286 -1.97 -12.71 -10.78
CA LEU A 286 -2.61 -11.66 -9.98
C LEU A 286 -3.38 -10.65 -10.81
N PHE A 287 -3.08 -10.53 -12.11
CA PHE A 287 -3.63 -9.49 -12.98
C PHE A 287 -4.85 -9.97 -13.78
N ALA A 288 -5.79 -9.05 -13.95
CA ALA A 288 -7.02 -9.24 -14.73
C ALA A 288 -6.80 -9.07 -16.24
N LEU A 289 -5.83 -8.23 -16.63
CA LEU A 289 -5.56 -7.83 -18.02
C LEU A 289 -4.08 -7.99 -18.33
#